data_4b84d2b586e99caeda7933ff32b23f1f
#
_entry.id   4b84d2b586e99caeda7933ff32b23f1f
#
_cell.length_a   1.000
_cell.length_b   1.000
_cell.length_c   1.000
_cell.angle_alpha   90.00
_cell.angle_beta   90.00
_cell.angle_gamma   90.00
#
_symmetry.space_group_name_H-M   'P 1'
#
loop_
_entity.id
_entity.type
_entity.pdbx_description
1 polymer ?
#
loop_
_entity_poly.entity_id
_entity_poly.type
_entity_poly.pdbx_seq_one_letter_code
_entity_poly.pdbx_strand_id
1 'polypeptide(L)'
;MKSDRQLVAHLMRRAGFGATSQELDQLTHSKTYEEIVDDLVNPERFDQIDTSFVERYYGGEPVAVHVGKWLFRMVNTLRPLEEKMSLFLHQVFPVAWGKSEHGPSIYREIQMFREVGLTNFKTVLLQLSKDPAMIFWLDNNENHKNEINENYGRELLELFSM
;
A
#
# COMPACT_ATOMS: atom_id res chain seq x y z
N MET A 1 20.62 8.75 -23.60
CA MET A 1 21.15 9.84 -22.75
C MET A 1 21.26 9.29 -21.34
N LYS A 2 22.38 9.44 -20.63
CA LYS A 2 22.46 8.97 -19.22
C LYS A 2 21.45 9.75 -18.37
N SER A 3 20.79 9.07 -17.46
CA SER A 3 19.83 9.71 -16.55
C SER A 3 20.54 10.69 -15.62
N ASP A 4 19.89 11.84 -15.37
CA ASP A 4 20.37 12.77 -14.34
C ASP A 4 20.20 12.11 -12.96
N ARG A 5 21.28 11.96 -12.21
CA ARG A 5 21.29 11.32 -10.89
C ARG A 5 20.39 12.03 -9.87
N GLN A 6 20.30 13.35 -9.95
CA GLN A 6 19.42 14.11 -9.04
C GLN A 6 17.95 13.87 -9.37
N LEU A 7 17.61 13.78 -10.65
CA LEU A 7 16.27 13.49 -11.12
C LEU A 7 15.84 12.07 -10.72
N VAL A 8 16.72 11.07 -10.89
CA VAL A 8 16.47 9.69 -10.45
C VAL A 8 16.34 9.61 -8.93
N ALA A 9 17.19 10.32 -8.18
CA ALA A 9 17.09 10.39 -6.73
C ALA A 9 15.75 11.01 -6.27
N HIS A 10 15.27 12.03 -6.98
CA HIS A 10 13.96 12.62 -6.73
C HIS A 10 12.83 11.63 -7.03
N LEU A 11 12.88 10.95 -8.18
CA LEU A 11 11.91 9.91 -8.57
C LEU A 11 11.82 8.82 -7.50
N MET A 12 12.96 8.26 -7.06
CA MET A 12 13.00 7.18 -6.08
C MET A 12 12.45 7.59 -4.70
N ARG A 13 12.57 8.87 -4.31
CA ARG A 13 11.91 9.39 -3.10
C ARG A 13 10.41 9.56 -3.27
N ARG A 14 9.94 9.93 -4.46
CA ARG A 14 8.50 10.14 -4.74
C ARG A 14 7.76 8.83 -4.99
N ALA A 15 8.33 7.96 -5.78
CA ALA A 15 7.73 6.68 -6.19
C ALA A 15 8.11 5.49 -5.28
N GLY A 16 8.96 5.72 -4.28
CA GLY A 16 9.40 4.70 -3.33
C GLY A 16 9.83 5.31 -2.00
N PHE A 17 10.81 4.70 -1.38
CA PHE A 17 11.34 5.10 -0.06
C PHE A 17 12.76 5.65 -0.13
N GLY A 18 13.19 6.07 -1.31
CA GLY A 18 14.54 6.52 -1.61
C GLY A 18 15.38 5.44 -2.28
N ALA A 19 16.66 5.74 -2.48
CA ALA A 19 17.66 4.79 -2.94
C ALA A 19 19.03 5.17 -2.36
N THR A 20 19.88 4.18 -2.11
CA THR A 20 21.26 4.39 -1.68
C THR A 20 22.09 5.01 -2.80
N SER A 21 23.26 5.56 -2.44
CA SER A 21 24.19 6.09 -3.45
C SER A 21 24.57 5.04 -4.49
N GLN A 22 24.81 3.81 -4.04
CA GLN A 22 25.18 2.70 -4.93
C GLN A 22 24.04 2.33 -5.90
N GLU A 23 22.80 2.25 -5.41
CA GLU A 23 21.63 1.97 -6.26
C GLU A 23 21.39 3.09 -7.29
N LEU A 24 21.53 4.36 -6.88
CA LEU A 24 21.43 5.49 -7.80
C LEU A 24 22.50 5.42 -8.90
N ASP A 25 23.73 5.08 -8.55
CA ASP A 25 24.80 4.94 -9.52
C ASP A 25 24.54 3.77 -10.48
N GLN A 26 24.05 2.65 -9.98
CA GLN A 26 23.66 1.50 -10.81
C GLN A 26 22.52 1.85 -11.77
N LEU A 27 21.44 2.47 -11.27
CA LEU A 27 20.28 2.87 -12.07
C LEU A 27 20.67 3.84 -13.19
N THR A 28 21.45 4.89 -12.87
CA THR A 28 21.83 5.91 -13.85
C THR A 28 22.88 5.44 -14.87
N HIS A 29 23.65 4.40 -14.56
CA HIS A 29 24.58 3.80 -15.50
C HIS A 29 23.94 2.78 -16.44
N SER A 30 22.92 2.05 -15.95
CA SER A 30 22.31 0.91 -16.66
C SER A 30 21.03 1.25 -17.40
N LYS A 31 20.28 2.28 -16.99
CA LYS A 31 18.94 2.61 -17.50
C LYS A 31 18.78 4.09 -17.81
N THR A 32 17.90 4.38 -18.75
CA THR A 32 17.34 5.73 -18.96
C THR A 32 16.31 6.06 -17.90
N TYR A 33 15.95 7.33 -17.77
CA TYR A 33 14.90 7.76 -16.84
C TYR A 33 13.55 7.10 -17.16
N GLU A 34 13.21 7.02 -18.43
CA GLU A 34 11.99 6.42 -18.93
C GLU A 34 11.90 4.92 -18.59
N GLU A 35 13.02 4.19 -18.73
CA GLU A 35 13.10 2.77 -18.33
C GLU A 35 12.93 2.59 -16.82
N ILE A 36 13.46 3.50 -16.00
CA ILE A 36 13.26 3.45 -14.55
C ILE A 36 11.80 3.72 -14.19
N VAL A 37 11.15 4.68 -14.85
CA VAL A 37 9.71 4.94 -14.68
C VAL A 37 8.88 3.74 -15.11
N ASP A 38 9.21 3.13 -16.26
CA ASP A 38 8.49 1.96 -16.78
C ASP A 38 8.59 0.76 -15.83
N ASP A 39 9.75 0.53 -15.21
CA ASP A 39 9.92 -0.50 -14.20
C ASP A 39 9.08 -0.23 -12.93
N LEU A 40 8.96 1.02 -12.51
CA LEU A 40 8.18 1.39 -11.33
C LEU A 40 6.68 1.18 -11.54
N VAL A 41 6.16 1.50 -12.74
CA VAL A 41 4.72 1.39 -13.03
C VAL A 41 4.28 -0.01 -13.48
N ASN A 42 5.21 -0.91 -13.77
CA ASN A 42 4.96 -2.31 -14.13
C ASN A 42 5.62 -3.26 -13.10
N PRO A 43 5.17 -3.24 -11.83
CA PRO A 43 5.81 -3.97 -10.74
C PRO A 43 5.79 -5.50 -10.92
N GLU A 44 4.88 -6.03 -11.74
CA GLU A 44 4.75 -7.46 -12.03
C GLU A 44 5.98 -8.06 -12.73
N ARG A 45 6.87 -7.23 -13.27
CA ARG A 45 8.15 -7.65 -13.85
C ARG A 45 9.17 -8.12 -12.81
N PHE A 46 8.93 -7.81 -11.55
CA PHE A 46 9.82 -8.13 -10.44
C PHE A 46 9.17 -9.13 -9.51
N ASP A 47 9.99 -9.97 -8.87
CA ASP A 47 9.50 -10.90 -7.86
C ASP A 47 9.00 -10.17 -6.62
N GLN A 48 7.97 -10.73 -6.00
CA GLN A 48 7.54 -10.29 -4.68
C GLN A 48 8.54 -10.76 -3.62
N ILE A 49 8.75 -9.91 -2.61
CA ILE A 49 9.61 -10.28 -1.48
C ILE A 49 8.96 -11.38 -0.64
N ASP A 50 9.72 -12.42 -0.33
CA ASP A 50 9.30 -13.45 0.61
C ASP A 50 9.38 -12.91 2.04
N THR A 51 8.25 -12.92 2.73
CA THR A 51 8.12 -12.53 4.14
C THR A 51 7.83 -13.72 5.05
N SER A 52 7.86 -14.95 4.54
CA SER A 52 7.51 -16.15 5.29
C SER A 52 8.37 -16.41 6.52
N PHE A 53 9.63 -15.95 6.49
CA PHE A 53 10.53 -16.06 7.63
C PHE A 53 10.09 -15.17 8.80
N VAL A 54 9.49 -13.99 8.55
CA VAL A 54 8.96 -13.12 9.60
C VAL A 54 7.83 -13.84 10.36
N GLU A 55 6.99 -14.57 9.63
CA GLU A 55 5.89 -15.36 10.21
C GLU A 55 6.40 -16.50 11.11
N ARG A 56 7.52 -17.10 10.73
CA ARG A 56 8.14 -18.21 11.52
C ARG A 56 8.73 -17.73 12.85
N TYR A 57 9.26 -16.50 12.89
CA TYR A 57 9.87 -15.98 14.12
C TYR A 57 8.87 -15.36 15.09
N TYR A 58 7.76 -14.85 14.60
CA TYR A 58 6.74 -14.17 15.39
C TYR A 58 5.44 -14.95 15.31
N GLY A 59 5.42 -16.15 15.93
CA GLY A 59 4.19 -16.95 16.03
C GLY A 59 3.10 -16.18 16.80
N GLY A 60 1.93 -16.07 16.20
CA GLY A 60 0.80 -15.30 16.70
C GLY A 60 0.44 -14.12 15.81
N GLU A 61 -0.64 -13.41 16.16
CA GLU A 61 -1.16 -12.27 15.38
C GLU A 61 -1.10 -10.92 16.12
N PRO A 62 -0.04 -10.57 16.87
CA PRO A 62 0.05 -9.23 17.42
C PRO A 62 0.19 -8.24 16.27
N VAL A 63 -0.47 -7.08 16.38
CA VAL A 63 -0.37 -6.01 15.37
C VAL A 63 1.08 -5.64 15.03
N ALA A 64 1.98 -5.73 16.01
CA ALA A 64 3.41 -5.46 15.83
C ALA A 64 4.07 -6.36 14.76
N VAL A 65 3.61 -7.61 14.60
CA VAL A 65 4.11 -8.53 13.56
C VAL A 65 3.72 -8.01 12.17
N HIS A 66 2.48 -7.59 12.00
CA HIS A 66 2.00 -7.05 10.73
C HIS A 66 2.71 -5.74 10.36
N VAL A 67 2.92 -4.86 11.34
CA VAL A 67 3.70 -3.62 11.16
C VAL A 67 5.15 -3.97 10.77
N GLY A 68 5.79 -4.90 11.48
CA GLY A 68 7.15 -5.34 11.18
C GLY A 68 7.29 -5.94 9.77
N LYS A 69 6.33 -6.79 9.35
CA LYS A 69 6.27 -7.34 7.99
C LYS A 69 6.16 -6.25 6.93
N TRP A 70 5.31 -5.26 7.16
CA TRP A 70 5.12 -4.17 6.21
C TRP A 70 6.36 -3.28 6.11
N LEU A 71 6.96 -2.89 7.24
CA LEU A 71 8.22 -2.16 7.26
C LEU A 71 9.35 -2.92 6.55
N PHE A 72 9.45 -4.23 6.79
CA PHE A 72 10.42 -5.08 6.10
C PHE A 72 10.20 -5.05 4.57
N ARG A 73 8.94 -5.14 4.10
CA ARG A 73 8.61 -5.01 2.68
C ARG A 73 9.01 -3.65 2.12
N MET A 74 8.67 -2.55 2.79
CA MET A 74 9.01 -1.19 2.35
C MET A 74 10.53 -1.00 2.14
N VAL A 75 11.35 -1.63 2.99
CA VAL A 75 12.82 -1.51 2.93
C VAL A 75 13.44 -2.39 1.84
N ASN A 76 12.86 -3.57 1.60
CA ASN A 76 13.55 -4.60 0.81
C ASN A 76 12.83 -4.94 -0.52
N THR A 77 11.68 -4.34 -0.81
CA THR A 77 10.92 -4.67 -2.02
C THR A 77 11.61 -4.22 -3.30
N LEU A 78 11.51 -5.04 -4.34
CA LEU A 78 11.84 -4.65 -5.72
C LEU A 78 10.67 -3.91 -6.42
N ARG A 79 9.53 -3.74 -5.72
CA ARG A 79 8.31 -3.07 -6.19
C ARG A 79 7.97 -1.84 -5.35
N PRO A 80 8.85 -0.82 -5.30
CA PRO A 80 8.73 0.26 -4.32
C PRO A 80 7.48 1.14 -4.53
N LEU A 81 7.02 1.35 -5.76
CA LEU A 81 5.83 2.14 -6.04
C LEU A 81 4.56 1.43 -5.54
N GLU A 82 4.48 0.11 -5.65
CA GLU A 82 3.37 -0.70 -5.14
C GLU A 82 3.22 -0.52 -3.61
N GLU A 83 4.31 -0.62 -2.86
CA GLU A 83 4.30 -0.39 -1.41
C GLU A 83 4.04 1.09 -1.05
N LYS A 84 4.55 2.02 -1.84
CA LYS A 84 4.31 3.46 -1.64
C LYS A 84 2.85 3.84 -1.85
N MET A 85 2.21 3.29 -2.88
CA MET A 85 0.79 3.49 -3.13
C MET A 85 -0.07 2.84 -2.06
N SER A 86 0.29 1.65 -1.59
CA SER A 86 -0.38 1.00 -0.47
C SER A 86 -0.35 1.86 0.80
N LEU A 87 0.81 2.45 1.12
CA LEU A 87 0.95 3.37 2.24
C LEU A 87 0.12 4.65 2.06
N PHE A 88 0.12 5.22 0.86
CA PHE A 88 -0.66 6.40 0.54
C PHE A 88 -2.17 6.14 0.67
N LEU A 89 -2.65 5.02 0.11
CA LEU A 89 -4.07 4.66 0.17
C LEU A 89 -4.52 4.35 1.60
N HIS A 90 -3.69 3.67 2.41
CA HIS A 90 -3.99 3.45 3.82
C HIS A 90 -4.03 4.75 4.64
N GLN A 91 -3.32 5.80 4.22
CA GLN A 91 -3.42 7.12 4.83
C GLN A 91 -4.70 7.86 4.41
N VAL A 92 -5.12 7.69 3.16
CA VAL A 92 -6.35 8.33 2.61
C VAL A 92 -7.61 7.63 3.12
N PHE A 93 -7.57 6.30 3.24
CA PHE A 93 -8.64 5.43 3.72
C PHE A 93 -8.26 4.78 5.04
N PRO A 94 -8.16 5.55 6.14
CA PRO A 94 -7.59 5.06 7.36
C PRO A 94 -8.52 4.09 8.09
N VAL A 95 -7.95 2.98 8.54
CA VAL A 95 -8.50 2.14 9.60
C VAL A 95 -7.45 2.02 10.71
N ALA A 96 -7.89 1.86 11.95
CA ALA A 96 -6.95 1.83 13.07
C ALA A 96 -7.21 0.66 14.02
N TRP A 97 -6.12 0.14 14.58
CA TRP A 97 -6.16 -0.89 15.60
C TRP A 97 -7.05 -0.52 16.79
N GLY A 98 -7.02 0.73 17.23
CA GLY A 98 -7.71 1.18 18.43
C GLY A 98 -9.25 0.99 18.41
N LYS A 99 -9.87 0.79 17.24
CA LYS A 99 -11.29 0.43 17.13
C LYS A 99 -11.48 -1.03 16.76
N SER A 100 -10.71 -1.53 15.77
CA SER A 100 -10.94 -2.86 15.21
C SER A 100 -10.37 -4.00 16.06
N GLU A 101 -9.27 -3.74 16.81
CA GLU A 101 -8.50 -4.70 17.60
C GLU A 101 -8.16 -6.01 16.83
N HIS A 102 -8.24 -5.98 15.48
CA HIS A 102 -8.07 -7.14 14.61
C HIS A 102 -6.99 -6.90 13.55
N GLY A 103 -5.73 -7.18 13.90
CA GLY A 103 -4.56 -6.99 13.03
C GLY A 103 -4.64 -7.66 11.66
N PRO A 104 -5.13 -8.92 11.56
CA PRO A 104 -5.26 -9.59 10.27
C PRO A 104 -6.16 -8.85 9.27
N SER A 105 -7.24 -8.23 9.72
CA SER A 105 -8.12 -7.45 8.82
C SER A 105 -7.44 -6.21 8.29
N ILE A 106 -6.75 -5.45 9.15
CA ILE A 106 -5.98 -4.26 8.74
C ILE A 106 -4.87 -4.67 7.77
N TYR A 107 -4.16 -5.76 8.06
CA TYR A 107 -3.11 -6.25 7.16
C TYR A 107 -3.67 -6.69 5.80
N ARG A 108 -4.87 -7.29 5.77
CA ARG A 108 -5.56 -7.66 4.53
C ARG A 108 -5.94 -6.43 3.71
N GLU A 109 -6.40 -5.36 4.34
CA GLU A 109 -6.65 -4.07 3.67
C GLU A 109 -5.38 -3.52 3.00
N ILE A 110 -4.24 -3.55 3.71
CA ILE A 110 -2.95 -3.13 3.15
C ILE A 110 -2.55 -4.02 1.96
N GLN A 111 -2.81 -5.33 2.02
CA GLN A 111 -2.59 -6.24 0.90
C GLN A 111 -3.52 -5.90 -0.29
N MET A 112 -4.78 -5.63 -0.04
CA MET A 112 -5.73 -5.20 -1.07
C MET A 112 -5.26 -3.91 -1.76
N PHE A 113 -4.81 -2.91 -1.00
CA PHE A 113 -4.23 -1.69 -1.59
C PHE A 113 -2.98 -1.97 -2.43
N ARG A 114 -2.15 -2.92 -2.05
CA ARG A 114 -1.00 -3.35 -2.84
C ARG A 114 -1.41 -3.96 -4.18
N GLU A 115 -2.46 -4.77 -4.18
CA GLU A 115 -2.96 -5.44 -5.38
C GLU A 115 -3.66 -4.48 -6.36
N VAL A 116 -4.40 -3.50 -5.83
CA VAL A 116 -5.22 -2.63 -6.68
C VAL A 116 -4.78 -1.16 -6.73
N GLY A 117 -3.81 -0.76 -5.93
CA GLY A 117 -3.42 0.64 -5.76
C GLY A 117 -2.83 1.30 -7.02
N LEU A 118 -2.29 0.52 -7.95
CA LEU A 118 -1.81 0.98 -9.25
C LEU A 118 -2.85 0.82 -10.38
N THR A 119 -4.07 0.43 -10.05
CA THR A 119 -5.19 0.33 -10.99
C THR A 119 -5.99 1.64 -11.06
N ASN A 120 -7.20 1.60 -11.60
CA ASN A 120 -8.07 2.77 -11.60
C ASN A 120 -8.77 2.99 -10.25
N PHE A 121 -9.06 4.24 -9.93
CA PHE A 121 -9.62 4.64 -8.64
C PHE A 121 -10.99 3.98 -8.33
N LYS A 122 -11.82 3.75 -9.35
CA LYS A 122 -13.08 3.02 -9.21
C LYS A 122 -12.86 1.61 -8.67
N THR A 123 -11.84 0.91 -9.15
CA THR A 123 -11.50 -0.44 -8.66
C THR A 123 -11.09 -0.38 -7.20
N VAL A 124 -10.27 0.60 -6.79
CA VAL A 124 -9.87 0.80 -5.40
C VAL A 124 -11.10 0.98 -4.52
N LEU A 125 -12.01 1.90 -4.87
CA LEU A 125 -13.23 2.16 -4.09
C LEU A 125 -14.17 0.94 -4.02
N LEU A 126 -14.30 0.16 -5.10
CA LEU A 126 -15.10 -1.05 -5.12
C LEU A 126 -14.53 -2.17 -4.24
N GLN A 127 -13.21 -2.27 -4.14
CA GLN A 127 -12.57 -3.24 -3.23
C GLN A 127 -12.67 -2.75 -1.78
N LEU A 128 -12.43 -1.46 -1.54
CA LEU A 128 -12.57 -0.83 -0.24
C LEU A 128 -13.98 -1.03 0.36
N SER A 129 -15.03 -0.90 -0.47
CA SER A 129 -16.43 -1.08 -0.02
C SER A 129 -16.74 -2.52 0.44
N LYS A 130 -15.89 -3.48 0.11
CA LYS A 130 -16.01 -4.90 0.51
C LYS A 130 -15.00 -5.28 1.59
N ASP A 131 -14.10 -4.36 1.93
CA ASP A 131 -13.04 -4.65 2.88
C ASP A 131 -13.59 -4.79 4.31
N PRO A 132 -13.31 -5.88 5.02
CA PRO A 132 -13.85 -6.10 6.37
C PRO A 132 -13.37 -5.08 7.40
N ALA A 133 -12.13 -4.57 7.28
CA ALA A 133 -11.63 -3.58 8.22
C ALA A 133 -12.36 -2.24 8.04
N MET A 134 -12.58 -1.81 6.79
CA MET A 134 -13.33 -0.59 6.48
C MET A 134 -14.81 -0.72 6.83
N ILE A 135 -15.44 -1.87 6.56
CA ILE A 135 -16.84 -2.15 6.94
C ILE A 135 -17.02 -1.99 8.44
N PHE A 136 -16.11 -2.55 9.23
CA PHE A 136 -16.14 -2.44 10.68
C PHE A 136 -15.78 -1.02 11.16
N TRP A 137 -14.80 -0.37 10.53
CA TRP A 137 -14.34 0.97 10.90
C TRP A 137 -15.43 2.03 10.82
N LEU A 138 -16.29 1.95 9.81
CA LEU A 138 -17.38 2.88 9.58
C LEU A 138 -18.76 2.36 10.02
N ASP A 139 -18.79 1.29 10.83
CA ASP A 139 -19.98 0.67 11.40
C ASP A 139 -21.00 0.22 10.32
N ASN A 140 -20.52 -0.08 9.11
CA ASN A 140 -21.37 -0.51 8.00
C ASN A 140 -21.92 -1.94 8.19
N ASN A 141 -21.32 -2.73 9.10
CA ASN A 141 -21.81 -4.02 9.58
C ASN A 141 -23.10 -3.90 10.42
N GLU A 142 -23.43 -2.69 10.90
CA GLU A 142 -24.64 -2.42 11.68
C GLU A 142 -25.84 -2.05 10.81
N ASN A 143 -25.67 -2.02 9.48
CA ASN A 143 -26.77 -1.71 8.56
C ASN A 143 -27.86 -2.78 8.59
N HIS A 144 -29.08 -2.35 8.91
CA HIS A 144 -30.28 -3.16 8.92
C HIS A 144 -31.40 -2.52 8.10
N LYS A 145 -32.35 -3.33 7.65
CA LYS A 145 -33.45 -2.89 6.77
C LYS A 145 -34.23 -1.65 7.26
N ASN A 146 -34.34 -1.46 8.57
CA ASN A 146 -35.07 -0.35 9.19
C ASN A 146 -34.16 0.64 9.94
N GLU A 147 -32.86 0.39 9.97
CA GLU A 147 -31.84 1.21 10.64
C GLU A 147 -30.64 1.32 9.72
N ILE A 148 -30.69 2.29 8.81
CA ILE A 148 -29.64 2.51 7.84
C ILE A 148 -28.53 3.34 8.49
N ASN A 149 -27.32 2.80 8.56
CA ASN A 149 -26.13 3.56 8.89
C ASN A 149 -25.59 4.21 7.62
N GLU A 150 -25.61 5.54 7.55
CA GLU A 150 -25.17 6.31 6.39
C GLU A 150 -23.66 6.61 6.39
N ASN A 151 -22.94 6.26 7.46
CA ASN A 151 -21.59 6.72 7.71
C ASN A 151 -20.63 6.39 6.53
N TYR A 152 -20.63 5.14 6.06
CA TYR A 152 -19.80 4.76 4.91
C TYR A 152 -20.17 5.57 3.65
N GLY A 153 -21.45 5.75 3.38
CA GLY A 153 -21.91 6.52 2.21
C GLY A 153 -21.50 7.99 2.29
N ARG A 154 -21.56 8.56 3.47
CA ARG A 154 -21.13 9.94 3.73
C ARG A 154 -19.63 10.09 3.54
N GLU A 155 -18.82 9.23 4.15
CA GLU A 155 -17.36 9.26 4.00
C GLU A 155 -16.93 9.04 2.54
N LEU A 156 -17.63 8.15 1.83
CA LEU A 156 -17.38 7.93 0.40
C LEU A 156 -17.57 9.20 -0.42
N LEU A 157 -18.63 9.98 -0.14
CA LEU A 157 -18.97 11.18 -0.90
C LEU A 157 -18.19 12.42 -0.43
N GLU A 158 -17.89 12.53 0.85
CA GLU A 158 -17.30 13.74 1.43
C GLU A 158 -15.77 13.70 1.53
N LEU A 159 -15.19 12.52 1.77
CA LEU A 159 -13.74 12.38 2.00
C LEU A 159 -13.03 11.51 0.95
N PHE A 160 -13.67 10.44 0.48
CA PHE A 160 -12.96 9.44 -0.32
C PHE A 160 -13.00 9.71 -1.82
N SER A 161 -14.00 10.43 -2.31
CA SER A 161 -14.20 10.63 -3.76
C SER A 161 -14.22 12.09 -4.22
N MET A 162 -13.94 13.04 -3.34
CA MET A 162 -13.83 14.47 -3.68
C MET A 162 -12.40 14.95 -3.79
#